data_0ab23cd06ca00a99fee045d39702aba1
#
_entry.id   0ab23cd06ca00a99fee045d39702aba1
#
_cell.length_a   1.000
_cell.length_b   1.000
_cell.length_c   1.000
_cell.angle_alpha   90.00
_cell.angle_beta   90.00
_cell.angle_gamma   90.00
#
_symmetry.space_group_name_H-M   'P 1'
#
loop_
_entity.id
_entity.type
_entity.pdbx_description
1 polymer ?
#
loop_
_entity_poly.entity_id
_entity_poly.type
_entity_poly.pdbx_seq_one_letter_code
_entity_poly.pdbx_strand_id
1 'polypeptide(L)'
;MPPQNSSDWLHGFQTGADWFLACGNGLEQATASLCDPHAQSPSTVLLVGTREGEAARQALLPGHSHSRSRGVAQLQADGSTLDDEHPLLVASLDMDNVCTKQKPPPKHNARSRYKVAWLSESSPTAEAGSFVENVVGKLLLPFVDVVCLFLDDFSTREAGIRFLQRCGRHSRLSLGWRPQVILASSSTYRHKGSLGLPMFGSIQRVVLPADGRKTLSFSRFRALKNTILTSVKTVRKRRSASKTLYSAYHLNAFFESALRHVATCASSPFSFILATRECNQIQDRLWLCLRDFLRLCAANHTSQEAALEYMASALMLDSLPPGMHRKYATRAIMFPF
;
A
#
# COMPACT_ATOMS: atom_id res chain seq x y z
N MET A 1 -7.90 -11.13 -29.59
CA MET A 1 -7.43 -9.84 -29.11
C MET A 1 -6.60 -10.10 -27.86
N PRO A 2 -5.35 -9.62 -27.74
CA PRO A 2 -4.63 -9.71 -26.48
C PRO A 2 -5.45 -9.00 -25.42
N PRO A 3 -5.48 -9.49 -24.17
CA PRO A 3 -6.18 -8.83 -23.08
C PRO A 3 -5.63 -7.40 -22.97
N GLN A 4 -6.54 -6.40 -23.03
CA GLN A 4 -6.14 -5.02 -22.77
C GLN A 4 -5.54 -4.96 -21.36
N ASN A 5 -4.25 -4.62 -21.27
CA ASN A 5 -3.55 -4.44 -20.01
C ASN A 5 -4.23 -3.30 -19.23
N SER A 6 -5.15 -3.65 -18.36
CA SER A 6 -5.83 -2.70 -17.50
C SER A 6 -4.94 -2.44 -16.28
N SER A 7 -4.39 -1.23 -16.18
CA SER A 7 -3.63 -0.80 -14.99
C SER A 7 -4.53 -0.47 -13.78
N ASP A 8 -5.83 -0.66 -13.91
CA ASP A 8 -6.78 -0.37 -12.84
C ASP A 8 -6.54 -1.28 -11.64
N TRP A 9 -6.16 -0.68 -10.52
CA TRP A 9 -5.89 -1.37 -9.27
C TRP A 9 -7.13 -1.43 -8.38
N LEU A 10 -7.79 -0.28 -8.20
CA LEU A 10 -8.91 -0.15 -7.30
C LEU A 10 -10.02 0.67 -7.93
N HIS A 11 -11.23 0.18 -7.82
CA HIS A 11 -12.45 0.88 -8.21
C HIS A 11 -13.29 1.18 -6.98
N GLY A 12 -13.82 2.42 -6.91
CA GLY A 12 -14.87 2.80 -5.98
C GLY A 12 -16.07 3.29 -6.79
N PHE A 13 -17.25 2.77 -6.54
CA PHE A 13 -18.44 3.19 -7.27
C PHE A 13 -19.70 3.06 -6.41
N GLN A 14 -20.72 3.82 -6.78
CA GLN A 14 -22.01 3.83 -6.11
C GLN A 14 -23.06 3.19 -7.01
N THR A 15 -23.86 2.29 -6.45
CA THR A 15 -25.02 1.70 -7.14
C THR A 15 -26.25 1.85 -6.22
N GLY A 16 -27.19 2.71 -6.64
CA GLY A 16 -28.27 3.14 -5.74
C GLY A 16 -27.73 3.93 -4.56
N ALA A 17 -28.07 3.53 -3.35
CA ALA A 17 -27.57 4.11 -2.11
C ALA A 17 -26.25 3.45 -1.63
N ASP A 18 -25.86 2.33 -2.21
CA ASP A 18 -24.74 1.52 -1.72
C ASP A 18 -23.43 1.88 -2.43
N TRP A 19 -22.37 1.95 -1.62
CA TRP A 19 -20.99 2.06 -2.09
C TRP A 19 -20.32 0.70 -2.20
N PHE A 20 -19.48 0.55 -3.21
CA PHE A 20 -18.71 -0.66 -3.47
C PHE A 20 -17.24 -0.35 -3.68
N LEU A 21 -16.40 -1.25 -3.20
CA LEU A 21 -14.99 -1.35 -3.54
C LEU A 21 -14.77 -2.60 -4.39
N ALA A 22 -14.01 -2.48 -5.46
CA ALA A 22 -13.64 -3.61 -6.29
C ALA A 22 -12.16 -3.59 -6.61
N CYS A 23 -11.51 -4.76 -6.54
CA CYS A 23 -10.14 -4.94 -6.97
C CYS A 23 -10.11 -5.10 -8.48
N GLY A 24 -9.32 -4.27 -9.15
CA GLY A 24 -8.95 -4.46 -10.55
C GLY A 24 -7.76 -5.40 -10.70
N ASN A 25 -7.33 -5.61 -11.94
CA ASN A 25 -6.22 -6.52 -12.25
C ASN A 25 -4.83 -5.83 -12.18
N GLY A 26 -4.77 -4.52 -11.89
CA GLY A 26 -3.53 -3.74 -11.96
C GLY A 26 -2.42 -4.28 -11.06
N LEU A 27 -2.72 -4.68 -9.81
CA LEU A 27 -1.71 -5.23 -8.90
C LEU A 27 -1.23 -6.61 -9.39
N GLU A 28 -2.14 -7.48 -9.83
CA GLU A 28 -1.80 -8.79 -10.35
C GLU A 28 -0.93 -8.69 -11.61
N GLN A 29 -1.29 -7.81 -12.54
CA GLN A 29 -0.50 -7.57 -13.75
C GLN A 29 0.87 -6.98 -13.45
N ALA A 30 0.93 -5.98 -12.55
CA ALA A 30 2.19 -5.38 -12.13
C ALA A 30 3.10 -6.41 -11.46
N THR A 31 2.57 -7.28 -10.61
CA THR A 31 3.35 -8.34 -9.95
C THR A 31 3.70 -9.50 -10.88
N ALA A 32 2.83 -9.85 -11.82
CA ALA A 32 3.11 -10.88 -12.83
C ALA A 32 4.18 -10.46 -13.85
N SER A 33 4.40 -9.15 -14.03
CA SER A 33 5.47 -8.63 -14.90
C SER A 33 6.87 -8.71 -14.27
N LEU A 34 6.98 -9.03 -12.97
CA LEU A 34 8.25 -9.16 -12.27
C LEU A 34 8.93 -10.51 -12.61
N CYS A 35 10.25 -10.54 -12.58
CA CYS A 35 11.03 -11.73 -12.93
C CYS A 35 10.85 -12.87 -11.91
N ASP A 36 10.81 -12.56 -10.62
CA ASP A 36 10.55 -13.53 -9.55
C ASP A 36 9.61 -12.92 -8.47
N PRO A 37 8.28 -12.97 -8.67
CA PRO A 37 7.32 -12.42 -7.73
C PRO A 37 7.38 -13.04 -6.31
N HIS A 38 7.94 -14.23 -6.16
CA HIS A 38 8.08 -14.88 -4.86
C HIS A 38 9.31 -14.38 -4.07
N ALA A 39 10.38 -14.03 -4.75
CA ALA A 39 11.61 -13.54 -4.12
C ALA A 39 11.66 -12.01 -4.05
N GLN A 40 11.14 -11.32 -5.08
CA GLN A 40 11.19 -9.87 -5.15
C GLN A 40 10.23 -9.20 -4.17
N SER A 41 10.73 -8.19 -3.45
CA SER A 41 9.96 -7.40 -2.48
C SER A 41 9.79 -5.97 -3.01
N PRO A 42 8.70 -5.67 -3.73
CA PRO A 42 8.52 -4.38 -4.37
C PRO A 42 8.32 -3.26 -3.38
N SER A 43 8.68 -2.05 -3.81
CA SER A 43 8.39 -0.80 -3.12
C SER A 43 7.29 -0.06 -3.87
N THR A 44 6.31 0.48 -3.15
CA THR A 44 5.14 1.13 -3.76
C THR A 44 5.16 2.62 -3.51
N VAL A 45 4.98 3.40 -4.58
CA VAL A 45 4.85 4.86 -4.56
C VAL A 45 3.44 5.24 -4.98
N LEU A 46 2.76 6.08 -4.20
CA LEU A 46 1.44 6.62 -4.52
C LEU A 46 1.55 8.08 -4.94
N LEU A 47 1.20 8.36 -6.17
CA LEU A 47 1.09 9.71 -6.73
C LEU A 47 -0.36 10.18 -6.55
N VAL A 48 -0.55 11.29 -5.84
CA VAL A 48 -1.89 11.85 -5.54
C VAL A 48 -2.01 13.20 -6.22
N GLY A 49 -2.84 13.29 -7.22
CA GLY A 49 -3.07 14.49 -8.01
C GLY A 49 -3.76 14.15 -9.32
N THR A 50 -4.21 15.18 -10.03
CA THR A 50 -4.91 15.04 -11.30
C THR A 50 -3.95 15.31 -12.47
N ARG A 51 -3.67 16.57 -12.76
CA ARG A 51 -2.88 16.97 -13.92
C ARG A 51 -1.37 16.77 -13.69
N GLU A 52 -0.85 17.30 -12.58
CA GLU A 52 0.57 17.19 -12.25
C GLU A 52 0.93 15.76 -11.85
N GLY A 53 0.02 15.08 -11.13
CA GLY A 53 0.15 13.67 -10.80
C GLY A 53 0.26 12.78 -12.03
N GLU A 54 -0.59 13.00 -13.02
CA GLU A 54 -0.54 12.25 -14.29
C GLU A 54 0.72 12.57 -15.11
N ALA A 55 1.12 13.84 -15.19
CA ALA A 55 2.36 14.23 -15.87
C ALA A 55 3.60 13.59 -15.20
N ALA A 56 3.61 13.52 -13.87
CA ALA A 56 4.67 12.85 -13.13
C ALA A 56 4.68 11.34 -13.39
N ARG A 57 3.50 10.68 -13.41
CA ARG A 57 3.39 9.26 -13.74
C ARG A 57 3.98 8.95 -15.11
N GLN A 58 3.64 9.74 -16.12
CA GLN A 58 4.19 9.58 -17.48
C GLN A 58 5.71 9.77 -17.54
N ALA A 59 6.24 10.72 -16.77
CA ALA A 59 7.67 10.95 -16.70
C ALA A 59 8.44 9.87 -15.94
N LEU A 60 7.80 9.23 -14.94
CA LEU A 60 8.37 8.15 -14.16
C LEU A 60 8.29 6.80 -14.90
N LEU A 61 7.23 6.58 -15.69
CA LEU A 61 6.94 5.33 -16.40
C LEU A 61 6.88 5.58 -17.93
N PRO A 62 8.02 5.88 -18.58
CA PRO A 62 8.03 6.11 -20.01
C PRO A 62 7.65 4.84 -20.78
N GLY A 63 6.83 4.99 -21.83
CA GLY A 63 6.41 3.87 -22.69
C GLY A 63 5.08 3.19 -22.33
N HIS A 64 4.45 3.57 -21.21
CA HIS A 64 3.13 3.09 -20.89
C HIS A 64 2.04 3.92 -21.59
N SER A 65 1.14 3.25 -22.31
CA SER A 65 0.06 3.91 -23.06
C SER A 65 -0.92 4.62 -22.13
N HIS A 66 -1.45 5.75 -22.61
CA HIS A 66 -2.52 6.50 -21.94
C HIS A 66 -3.82 5.70 -21.95
N SER A 67 -4.03 4.84 -20.99
CA SER A 67 -5.37 4.35 -20.71
C SER A 67 -6.03 5.37 -19.79
N ARG A 68 -7.07 6.06 -20.26
CA ARG A 68 -7.96 6.81 -19.36
C ARG A 68 -8.60 5.80 -18.42
N SER A 69 -8.03 5.67 -17.23
CA SER A 69 -8.57 4.80 -16.21
C SER A 69 -9.96 5.27 -15.78
N ARG A 70 -10.78 4.29 -15.48
CA ARG A 70 -12.06 4.49 -14.79
C ARG A 70 -11.97 4.10 -13.30
N GLY A 71 -10.77 3.75 -12.83
CA GLY A 71 -10.53 3.33 -11.44
C GLY A 71 -10.22 4.50 -10.51
N VAL A 72 -10.40 4.27 -9.22
CA VAL A 72 -9.95 5.20 -8.15
C VAL A 72 -8.44 5.28 -8.15
N ALA A 73 -7.75 4.14 -8.31
CA ALA A 73 -6.31 4.05 -8.37
C ALA A 73 -5.85 3.11 -9.49
N GLN A 74 -4.77 3.49 -10.14
CA GLN A 74 -4.02 2.68 -11.10
C GLN A 74 -2.72 2.21 -10.47
N LEU A 75 -2.18 1.08 -10.92
CA LEU A 75 -0.87 0.58 -10.51
C LEU A 75 -0.12 0.01 -11.70
N GLN A 76 1.15 0.33 -11.79
CA GLN A 76 2.06 -0.17 -12.83
C GLN A 76 3.45 -0.41 -12.24
N ALA A 77 4.17 -1.39 -12.77
CA ALA A 77 5.57 -1.60 -12.44
C ALA A 77 6.46 -0.71 -13.31
N ASP A 78 7.54 -0.16 -12.72
CA ASP A 78 8.58 0.52 -13.49
C ASP A 78 9.40 -0.51 -14.26
N GLY A 79 9.27 -0.50 -15.60
CA GLY A 79 9.95 -1.43 -16.50
C GLY A 79 11.48 -1.46 -16.34
N SER A 80 12.08 -0.37 -15.83
CA SER A 80 13.53 -0.29 -15.60
C SER A 80 14.00 -1.02 -14.33
N THR A 81 13.07 -1.51 -13.48
CA THR A 81 13.37 -2.13 -12.19
C THR A 81 12.81 -3.55 -12.05
N LEU A 82 12.29 -4.14 -13.13
CA LEU A 82 11.63 -5.45 -13.07
C LEU A 82 12.56 -6.59 -12.62
N ASP A 83 13.86 -6.47 -12.91
CA ASP A 83 14.89 -7.44 -12.55
C ASP A 83 15.51 -7.16 -11.17
N ASP A 84 15.21 -6.03 -10.56
CA ASP A 84 15.77 -5.66 -9.25
C ASP A 84 15.17 -6.56 -8.14
N GLU A 85 15.93 -6.83 -7.08
CA GLU A 85 15.41 -7.47 -5.85
C GLU A 85 14.21 -6.70 -5.28
N HIS A 86 14.17 -5.39 -5.53
CA HIS A 86 13.16 -4.49 -5.01
C HIS A 86 12.59 -3.61 -6.14
N PRO A 87 11.76 -4.14 -7.01
CA PRO A 87 11.17 -3.39 -8.10
C PRO A 87 10.26 -2.26 -7.58
N LEU A 88 10.12 -1.23 -8.40
CA LEU A 88 9.29 -0.08 -8.09
C LEU A 88 7.91 -0.24 -8.71
N LEU A 89 6.88 -0.19 -7.87
CA LEU A 89 5.49 -0.09 -8.28
C LEU A 89 5.03 1.36 -8.10
N VAL A 90 4.45 1.94 -9.15
CA VAL A 90 3.92 3.30 -9.13
C VAL A 90 2.41 3.24 -9.23
N ALA A 91 1.76 3.69 -8.17
CA ALA A 91 0.32 3.89 -8.11
C ALA A 91 -0.02 5.35 -8.37
N SER A 92 -1.12 5.62 -9.05
CA SER A 92 -1.67 6.97 -9.21
C SER A 92 -3.12 7.02 -8.76
N LEU A 93 -3.47 8.08 -8.02
CA LEU A 93 -4.80 8.39 -7.54
C LEU A 93 -5.24 9.70 -8.21
N ASP A 94 -6.24 9.60 -9.08
CA ASP A 94 -6.83 10.77 -9.73
C ASP A 94 -7.98 11.30 -8.88
N MET A 95 -7.78 12.50 -8.31
CA MET A 95 -8.73 13.12 -7.39
C MET A 95 -10.05 13.52 -8.06
N ASP A 96 -10.06 13.82 -9.37
CA ASP A 96 -11.28 14.18 -10.10
C ASP A 96 -12.17 12.95 -10.34
N ASN A 97 -11.57 11.81 -10.63
CA ASN A 97 -12.29 10.57 -10.87
C ASN A 97 -12.88 9.94 -9.60
N VAL A 98 -12.28 10.23 -8.46
CA VAL A 98 -12.72 9.65 -7.18
C VAL A 98 -14.04 10.26 -6.69
N CYS A 99 -14.31 11.52 -7.03
CA CYS A 99 -15.51 12.25 -6.60
C CYS A 99 -16.69 12.08 -7.53
N THR A 100 -16.52 11.47 -8.69
CA THR A 100 -17.62 11.26 -9.66
C THR A 100 -18.35 9.96 -9.39
N LYS A 101 -19.68 9.94 -9.60
CA LYS A 101 -20.50 8.72 -9.59
C LYS A 101 -20.02 7.81 -10.73
N GLN A 102 -19.06 6.96 -10.45
CA GLN A 102 -18.50 6.06 -11.45
C GLN A 102 -19.49 4.94 -11.76
N LYS A 103 -19.55 4.55 -13.02
CA LYS A 103 -20.26 3.34 -13.41
C LYS A 103 -19.49 2.12 -12.90
N PRO A 104 -20.18 1.06 -12.48
CA PRO A 104 -19.52 -0.17 -12.07
C PRO A 104 -18.56 -0.65 -13.18
N PRO A 105 -17.37 -1.12 -12.83
CA PRO A 105 -16.44 -1.68 -13.80
C PRO A 105 -17.10 -2.87 -14.50
N PRO A 106 -16.77 -3.12 -15.79
CA PRO A 106 -17.18 -4.33 -16.47
C PRO A 106 -16.84 -5.57 -15.64
N LYS A 107 -17.70 -6.60 -15.66
CA LYS A 107 -17.49 -7.81 -14.83
C LYS A 107 -16.14 -8.49 -15.05
N HIS A 108 -15.58 -8.40 -16.25
CA HIS A 108 -14.26 -8.96 -16.59
C HIS A 108 -13.07 -8.12 -16.08
N ASN A 109 -13.28 -6.87 -15.64
CA ASN A 109 -12.23 -5.99 -15.12
C ASN A 109 -12.21 -5.92 -13.60
N ALA A 110 -13.12 -6.59 -12.91
CA ALA A 110 -13.17 -6.64 -11.46
C ALA A 110 -13.03 -8.09 -10.98
N ARG A 111 -11.94 -8.37 -10.27
CA ARG A 111 -11.65 -9.69 -9.69
C ARG A 111 -12.55 -9.98 -8.50
N SER A 112 -12.72 -8.99 -7.64
CA SER A 112 -13.53 -9.07 -6.42
C SER A 112 -14.29 -7.77 -6.21
N ARG A 113 -15.47 -7.87 -5.60
CA ARG A 113 -16.34 -6.73 -5.32
C ARG A 113 -16.94 -6.88 -3.95
N TYR A 114 -16.80 -5.83 -3.13
CA TYR A 114 -17.30 -5.80 -1.77
C TYR A 114 -18.18 -4.57 -1.55
N LYS A 115 -19.35 -4.78 -0.91
CA LYS A 115 -20.20 -3.69 -0.44
C LYS A 115 -19.54 -3.04 0.75
N VAL A 116 -19.53 -1.71 0.80
CA VAL A 116 -18.95 -0.94 1.90
C VAL A 116 -19.99 -0.77 2.98
N ALA A 117 -19.82 -1.48 4.10
CA ALA A 117 -20.82 -1.55 5.17
C ALA A 117 -20.89 -0.27 6.05
N TRP A 118 -19.85 0.56 6.03
CA TRP A 118 -19.73 1.73 6.92
C TRP A 118 -20.15 3.06 6.29
N LEU A 119 -20.56 3.05 5.04
CA LEU A 119 -21.21 4.17 4.37
C LEU A 119 -22.70 3.86 4.29
N SER A 120 -23.43 4.10 5.35
CA SER A 120 -24.89 4.00 5.35
C SER A 120 -25.50 5.38 5.58
N GLU A 121 -26.44 5.74 4.72
CA GLU A 121 -27.58 6.67 4.90
C GLU A 121 -27.31 8.16 5.26
N SER A 122 -26.08 8.64 5.44
CA SER A 122 -25.78 10.04 5.67
C SER A 122 -25.48 10.80 4.37
N SER A 123 -25.67 12.10 4.35
CA SER A 123 -25.63 13.05 3.21
C SER A 123 -24.67 12.72 2.02
N PRO A 124 -25.15 12.69 0.77
CA PRO A 124 -24.39 12.18 -0.40
C PRO A 124 -23.09 12.94 -0.75
N THR A 125 -22.98 14.21 -0.42
CA THR A 125 -21.80 15.03 -0.77
C THR A 125 -20.66 14.96 0.25
N ALA A 126 -20.99 14.80 1.53
CA ALA A 126 -19.98 14.57 2.57
C ALA A 126 -19.36 13.17 2.49
N GLU A 127 -20.10 12.23 1.89
CA GLU A 127 -19.73 10.82 1.82
C GLU A 127 -18.61 10.53 0.81
N ALA A 128 -18.61 11.19 -0.36
CA ALA A 128 -17.59 10.92 -1.39
C ALA A 128 -16.18 11.30 -0.91
N GLY A 129 -16.00 12.46 -0.29
CA GLY A 129 -14.72 12.87 0.28
C GLY A 129 -14.27 11.95 1.43
N SER A 130 -15.18 11.59 2.32
CA SER A 130 -14.93 10.65 3.42
C SER A 130 -14.60 9.24 2.92
N PHE A 131 -15.26 8.78 1.84
CA PHE A 131 -14.97 7.50 1.20
C PHE A 131 -13.51 7.42 0.74
N VAL A 132 -13.04 8.42 -0.02
CA VAL A 132 -11.67 8.45 -0.54
C VAL A 132 -10.64 8.48 0.57
N GLU A 133 -10.85 9.34 1.56
CA GLU A 133 -9.95 9.50 2.69
C GLU A 133 -9.82 8.20 3.51
N ASN A 134 -10.95 7.51 3.71
CA ASN A 134 -10.95 6.19 4.35
C ASN A 134 -10.26 5.13 3.48
N VAL A 135 -10.52 5.10 2.18
CA VAL A 135 -9.88 4.16 1.26
C VAL A 135 -8.37 4.39 1.22
N VAL A 136 -7.94 5.64 1.05
CA VAL A 136 -6.50 5.96 1.08
C VAL A 136 -5.90 5.61 2.44
N GLY A 137 -6.52 6.06 3.53
CA GLY A 137 -5.98 5.89 4.88
C GLY A 137 -5.92 4.43 5.32
N LYS A 138 -7.00 3.67 5.12
CA LYS A 138 -7.13 2.31 5.66
C LYS A 138 -6.67 1.22 4.71
N LEU A 139 -6.82 1.44 3.39
CA LEU A 139 -6.51 0.43 2.40
C LEU A 139 -5.17 0.68 1.69
N LEU A 140 -4.92 1.91 1.20
CA LEU A 140 -3.72 2.15 0.39
C LEU A 140 -2.47 2.40 1.23
N LEU A 141 -2.53 3.26 2.25
CA LEU A 141 -1.36 3.62 3.06
C LEU A 141 -0.62 2.42 3.70
N PRO A 142 -1.27 1.33 4.12
CA PRO A 142 -0.57 0.13 4.59
C PRO A 142 0.33 -0.54 3.56
N PHE A 143 0.11 -0.31 2.28
CA PHE A 143 0.86 -0.92 1.17
C PHE A 143 1.80 0.04 0.45
N VAL A 144 1.85 1.31 0.88
CA VAL A 144 2.59 2.38 0.20
C VAL A 144 3.79 2.82 1.01
N ASP A 145 4.97 2.87 0.38
CA ASP A 145 6.22 3.33 1.02
C ASP A 145 6.37 4.85 0.96
N VAL A 146 5.95 5.45 -0.15
CA VAL A 146 6.07 6.90 -0.40
C VAL A 146 4.77 7.45 -0.98
N VAL A 147 4.27 8.53 -0.41
CA VAL A 147 3.14 9.30 -0.94
C VAL A 147 3.66 10.61 -1.52
N CYS A 148 3.47 10.81 -2.82
CA CYS A 148 3.74 12.08 -3.49
C CYS A 148 2.44 12.84 -3.68
N LEU A 149 2.29 13.99 -3.03
CA LEU A 149 1.13 14.85 -3.14
C LEU A 149 1.45 16.06 -4.01
N PHE A 150 0.72 16.22 -5.10
CA PHE A 150 0.85 17.37 -5.99
C PHE A 150 -0.07 18.49 -5.53
N LEU A 151 0.50 19.46 -4.80
CA LEU A 151 -0.27 20.50 -4.13
C LEU A 151 -0.99 21.43 -5.12
N ASP A 152 -0.46 21.60 -6.31
CA ASP A 152 -1.05 22.48 -7.34
C ASP A 152 -2.25 21.84 -8.06
N ASP A 153 -2.52 20.55 -7.83
CA ASP A 153 -3.71 19.82 -8.30
C ASP A 153 -4.91 19.96 -7.35
N PHE A 154 -4.75 20.60 -6.21
CA PHE A 154 -5.83 20.89 -5.28
C PHE A 154 -6.32 22.33 -5.42
N SER A 155 -7.55 22.60 -5.05
CA SER A 155 -8.12 23.95 -5.08
C SER A 155 -7.29 24.97 -4.27
N THR A 156 -6.71 24.51 -3.16
CA THR A 156 -5.68 25.21 -2.40
C THR A 156 -4.66 24.22 -1.86
N ARG A 157 -3.43 24.67 -1.59
CA ARG A 157 -2.37 23.81 -1.03
C ARG A 157 -2.73 23.29 0.35
N GLU A 158 -3.43 24.10 1.13
CA GLU A 158 -3.96 23.74 2.43
C GLU A 158 -5.02 22.63 2.33
N ALA A 159 -5.80 22.61 1.24
CA ALA A 159 -6.76 21.54 0.98
C ALA A 159 -6.04 20.20 0.76
N GLY A 160 -4.95 20.18 0.01
CA GLY A 160 -4.10 18.99 -0.16
C GLY A 160 -3.52 18.48 1.16
N ILE A 161 -3.01 19.38 2.01
CA ILE A 161 -2.49 19.02 3.33
C ILE A 161 -3.60 18.48 4.23
N ARG A 162 -4.78 19.14 4.26
CA ARG A 162 -5.94 18.65 5.01
C ARG A 162 -6.40 17.28 4.54
N PHE A 163 -6.35 17.01 3.23
CA PHE A 163 -6.63 15.67 2.69
C PHE A 163 -5.69 14.64 3.31
N LEU A 164 -4.37 14.85 3.28
CA LEU A 164 -3.41 13.94 3.92
C LEU A 164 -3.63 13.79 5.43
N GLN A 165 -3.95 14.87 6.13
CA GLN A 165 -4.26 14.82 7.56
C GLN A 165 -5.47 13.93 7.84
N ARG A 166 -6.52 14.00 7.00
CA ARG A 166 -7.71 13.17 7.12
C ARG A 166 -7.40 11.71 6.80
N CYS A 167 -6.66 11.43 5.71
CA CYS A 167 -6.18 10.08 5.40
C CYS A 167 -5.37 9.51 6.57
N GLY A 168 -4.45 10.29 7.15
CA GLY A 168 -3.64 9.87 8.29
C GLY A 168 -4.45 9.57 9.54
N ARG A 169 -5.53 10.32 9.81
CA ARG A 169 -6.44 10.04 10.94
C ARG A 169 -7.18 8.70 10.78
N HIS A 170 -7.50 8.33 9.55
CA HIS A 170 -8.12 7.04 9.26
C HIS A 170 -7.10 5.88 9.27
N SER A 171 -5.82 6.18 9.06
CA SER A 171 -4.74 5.21 9.05
C SER A 171 -4.26 4.91 10.47
N ARG A 172 -4.83 3.90 11.11
CA ARG A 172 -4.33 3.39 12.40
C ARG A 172 -3.22 2.37 12.18
N LEU A 173 -2.12 2.79 11.52
CA LEU A 173 -1.00 1.92 11.24
C LEU A 173 -0.30 1.51 12.54
N SER A 174 -0.43 0.25 12.93
CA SER A 174 0.37 -0.38 14.00
C SER A 174 1.71 -0.92 13.48
N LEU A 175 2.13 -0.48 12.30
CA LEU A 175 3.34 -0.95 11.64
C LEU A 175 4.59 -0.33 12.29
N GLY A 176 5.65 -1.11 12.39
CA GLY A 176 6.98 -0.63 12.84
C GLY A 176 7.64 0.37 11.88
N TRP A 177 6.98 0.72 10.77
CA TRP A 177 7.40 1.70 9.79
C TRP A 177 6.23 2.61 9.40
N ARG A 178 6.54 3.76 8.78
CA ARG A 178 5.55 4.72 8.30
C ARG A 178 5.92 5.20 6.90
N PRO A 179 4.95 5.38 5.99
CA PRO A 179 5.23 5.93 4.67
C PRO A 179 5.82 7.34 4.77
N GLN A 180 6.69 7.68 3.83
CA GLN A 180 7.19 9.04 3.68
C GLN A 180 6.29 9.87 2.79
N VAL A 181 6.25 11.18 3.02
CA VAL A 181 5.49 12.12 2.20
C VAL A 181 6.43 13.03 1.44
N ILE A 182 6.16 13.20 0.15
CA ILE A 182 6.78 14.20 -0.70
C ILE A 182 5.68 15.18 -1.12
N LEU A 183 5.84 16.45 -0.75
CA LEU A 183 4.97 17.54 -1.20
C LEU A 183 5.61 18.17 -2.43
N ALA A 184 4.98 17.99 -3.60
CA ALA A 184 5.43 18.53 -4.87
C ALA A 184 4.58 19.76 -5.23
N SER A 185 5.24 20.88 -5.63
CA SER A 185 4.55 22.11 -6.06
C SER A 185 5.42 22.92 -6.99
N SER A 186 4.81 23.76 -7.84
CA SER A 186 5.51 24.65 -8.79
C SER A 186 6.22 25.82 -8.12
N SER A 187 5.94 26.10 -6.86
CA SER A 187 6.62 27.16 -6.12
C SER A 187 6.94 26.74 -4.69
N THR A 188 7.88 27.43 -4.06
CA THR A 188 8.23 27.21 -2.66
C THR A 188 7.02 27.46 -1.76
N TYR A 189 6.57 26.40 -1.11
CA TYR A 189 5.50 26.48 -0.11
C TYR A 189 6.10 26.47 1.30
N ARG A 190 5.95 27.58 2.01
CA ARG A 190 6.33 27.70 3.41
C ARG A 190 5.08 27.56 4.28
N HIS A 191 4.85 26.41 4.84
CA HIS A 191 3.82 26.27 5.88
C HIS A 191 4.34 26.86 7.19
N LYS A 192 3.60 27.78 7.79
CA LYS A 192 3.91 28.34 9.11
C LYS A 192 3.43 27.32 10.16
N GLY A 193 4.35 26.56 10.75
CA GLY A 193 4.07 25.61 11.83
C GLY A 193 4.30 24.13 11.46
N SER A 194 4.01 23.24 12.39
CA SER A 194 4.05 21.79 12.16
C SER A 194 2.91 21.37 11.24
N LEU A 195 3.21 20.53 10.26
CA LEU A 195 2.21 20.01 9.32
C LEU A 195 1.20 19.03 9.97
N GLY A 196 1.42 18.64 11.24
CA GLY A 196 0.50 17.76 11.97
C GLY A 196 0.25 16.40 11.28
N LEU A 197 1.30 15.80 10.72
CA LEU A 197 1.24 14.52 9.99
C LEU A 197 1.97 13.40 10.75
N PRO A 198 1.58 13.08 12.01
CA PRO A 198 2.32 12.12 12.85
C PRO A 198 2.29 10.68 12.30
N MET A 199 1.33 10.37 11.41
CA MET A 199 1.20 9.05 10.80
C MET A 199 2.22 8.78 9.69
N PHE A 200 3.00 9.79 9.30
CA PHE A 200 4.02 9.68 8.26
C PHE A 200 5.42 9.74 8.86
N GLY A 201 6.37 9.07 8.21
CA GLY A 201 7.75 8.94 8.73
C GLY A 201 8.58 10.20 8.58
N SER A 202 8.47 10.87 7.45
CA SER A 202 9.11 12.16 7.18
C SER A 202 8.37 12.88 6.06
N ILE A 203 8.57 14.19 6.00
CA ILE A 203 7.96 15.04 4.97
C ILE A 203 9.09 15.75 4.24
N GLN A 204 9.15 15.56 2.93
CA GLN A 204 10.07 16.26 2.04
C GLN A 204 9.29 17.20 1.11
N ARG A 205 9.95 18.23 0.62
CA ARG A 205 9.36 19.20 -0.31
C ARG A 205 10.19 19.22 -1.58
N VAL A 206 9.51 19.14 -2.70
CA VAL A 206 10.14 19.23 -4.03
C VAL A 206 9.48 20.36 -4.80
N VAL A 207 10.29 21.29 -5.26
CA VAL A 207 9.82 22.35 -6.15
C VAL A 207 9.97 21.85 -7.59
N LEU A 208 8.84 21.78 -8.28
CA LEU A 208 8.80 21.41 -9.69
C LEU A 208 9.07 22.66 -10.54
N PRO A 209 9.96 22.61 -11.52
CA PRO A 209 10.09 23.72 -12.47
C PRO A 209 8.75 24.04 -13.14
N ALA A 210 8.52 25.33 -13.42
CA ALA A 210 7.34 25.76 -14.14
C ALA A 210 7.21 25.04 -15.48
N ASP A 211 5.97 24.74 -15.87
CA ASP A 211 5.67 24.11 -17.16
C ASP A 211 5.97 25.10 -18.30
N GLY A 212 7.20 25.08 -18.79
CA GLY A 212 7.66 25.92 -19.89
C GLY A 212 7.61 25.13 -21.20
N ARG A 213 7.18 25.79 -22.29
CA ARG A 213 7.09 25.20 -23.66
C ARG A 213 8.39 24.51 -24.16
N LYS A 214 9.53 24.71 -23.48
CA LYS A 214 10.85 24.16 -23.85
C LYS A 214 11.41 23.12 -22.89
N THR A 215 10.71 22.84 -21.75
CA THR A 215 11.22 21.90 -20.77
C THR A 215 10.70 20.50 -21.09
N LEU A 216 11.60 19.57 -21.38
CA LEU A 216 11.23 18.17 -21.57
C LEU A 216 10.60 17.64 -20.26
N SER A 217 9.48 16.96 -20.35
CA SER A 217 8.72 16.40 -19.22
C SER A 217 9.64 15.63 -18.26
N PHE A 218 10.56 14.83 -18.79
CA PHE A 218 11.52 14.07 -17.99
C PHE A 218 12.44 14.96 -17.13
N SER A 219 12.94 16.06 -17.66
CA SER A 219 13.85 16.96 -16.92
C SER A 219 13.12 17.67 -15.78
N ARG A 220 11.84 17.99 -15.97
CA ARG A 220 10.98 18.63 -14.96
C ARG A 220 10.81 17.77 -13.71
N PHE A 221 10.65 16.47 -13.87
CA PHE A 221 10.41 15.53 -12.76
C PHE A 221 11.66 14.81 -12.25
N ARG A 222 12.86 15.15 -12.76
CA ARG A 222 14.12 14.50 -12.36
C ARG A 222 14.39 14.62 -10.86
N ALA A 223 14.21 15.81 -10.29
CA ALA A 223 14.41 16.04 -8.86
C ALA A 223 13.41 15.22 -8.04
N LEU A 224 12.16 15.16 -8.48
CA LEU A 224 11.12 14.34 -7.85
C LEU A 224 11.50 12.85 -7.90
N LYS A 225 11.92 12.33 -9.07
CA LYS A 225 12.35 10.93 -9.23
C LYS A 225 13.47 10.59 -8.23
N ASN A 226 14.50 11.42 -8.14
CA ASN A 226 15.61 11.21 -7.22
C ASN A 226 15.16 11.20 -5.75
N THR A 227 14.26 12.12 -5.38
CA THR A 227 13.70 12.20 -4.04
C THR A 227 12.86 10.96 -3.71
N ILE A 228 12.04 10.49 -4.65
CA ILE A 228 11.27 9.24 -4.52
C ILE A 228 12.21 8.06 -4.26
N LEU A 229 13.23 7.87 -5.09
CA LEU A 229 14.17 6.75 -4.97
C LEU A 229 14.92 6.76 -3.64
N THR A 230 15.31 7.94 -3.16
CA THR A 230 15.97 8.10 -1.85
C THR A 230 15.01 7.76 -0.70
N SER A 231 13.76 8.24 -0.79
CA SER A 231 12.71 7.97 0.19
C SER A 231 12.36 6.48 0.25
N VAL A 232 12.20 5.84 -0.89
CA VAL A 232 11.95 4.40 -1.01
C VAL A 232 13.07 3.60 -0.34
N LYS A 233 14.34 3.91 -0.61
CA LYS A 233 15.49 3.24 0.03
C LYS A 233 15.45 3.39 1.56
N THR A 234 15.05 4.56 2.06
CA THR A 234 14.95 4.82 3.50
C THR A 234 13.83 4.02 4.15
N VAL A 235 12.64 3.96 3.53
CA VAL A 235 11.51 3.17 4.04
C VAL A 235 11.83 1.68 3.99
N ARG A 236 12.44 1.21 2.91
CA ARG A 236 12.86 -0.18 2.75
C ARG A 236 13.78 -0.65 3.89
N LYS A 237 14.78 0.17 4.26
CA LYS A 237 15.64 -0.14 5.42
C LYS A 237 14.83 -0.32 6.71
N ARG A 238 13.83 0.55 6.95
CA ARG A 238 12.95 0.44 8.12
C ARG A 238 12.08 -0.80 8.07
N ARG A 239 11.48 -1.11 6.91
CA ARG A 239 10.68 -2.33 6.70
C ARG A 239 11.52 -3.60 6.87
N SER A 240 12.76 -3.60 6.38
CA SER A 240 13.70 -4.71 6.61
C SER A 240 13.99 -4.90 8.09
N ALA A 241 14.26 -3.82 8.83
CA ALA A 241 14.49 -3.87 10.28
C ALA A 241 13.27 -4.37 11.06
N SER A 242 12.04 -3.97 10.64
CA SER A 242 10.79 -4.41 11.27
C SER A 242 10.24 -5.73 10.69
N LYS A 243 10.98 -6.43 9.83
CA LYS A 243 10.57 -7.70 9.19
C LYS A 243 9.23 -7.60 8.42
N THR A 244 8.96 -6.45 7.81
CA THR A 244 7.73 -6.17 7.07
C THR A 244 7.95 -6.02 5.56
N LEU A 245 9.05 -6.54 5.03
CA LEU A 245 9.27 -6.67 3.59
C LEU A 245 8.54 -7.92 3.09
N TYR A 246 7.46 -7.70 2.37
CA TYR A 246 6.66 -8.76 1.76
C TYR A 246 7.06 -8.94 0.29
N SER A 247 7.04 -10.17 -0.21
CA SER A 247 7.22 -10.42 -1.64
C SER A 247 6.00 -9.93 -2.43
N ALA A 248 6.15 -9.79 -3.74
CA ALA A 248 5.06 -9.39 -4.63
C ALA A 248 3.87 -10.36 -4.56
N TYR A 249 4.14 -11.65 -4.43
CA TYR A 249 3.11 -12.66 -4.24
C TYR A 249 2.27 -12.41 -2.98
N HIS A 250 2.93 -12.06 -1.87
CA HIS A 250 2.25 -11.77 -0.60
C HIS A 250 1.47 -10.47 -0.65
N LEU A 251 1.95 -9.46 -1.40
CA LEU A 251 1.23 -8.19 -1.55
C LEU A 251 -0.15 -8.39 -2.17
N ASN A 252 -0.29 -9.27 -3.18
CA ASN A 252 -1.58 -9.59 -3.78
C ASN A 252 -2.55 -10.22 -2.76
N ALA A 253 -2.09 -11.20 -1.99
CA ALA A 253 -2.91 -11.88 -0.99
C ALA A 253 -3.33 -10.93 0.15
N PHE A 254 -2.40 -10.14 0.65
CA PHE A 254 -2.69 -9.16 1.71
C PHE A 254 -3.61 -8.05 1.23
N PHE A 255 -3.45 -7.57 -0.01
CA PHE A 255 -4.30 -6.52 -0.53
C PHE A 255 -5.75 -6.98 -0.67
N GLU A 256 -5.98 -8.19 -1.15
CA GLU A 256 -7.31 -8.78 -1.25
C GLU A 256 -7.97 -8.94 0.13
N SER A 257 -7.22 -9.43 1.13
CA SER A 257 -7.69 -9.54 2.51
C SER A 257 -7.97 -8.16 3.13
N ALA A 258 -7.08 -7.17 2.89
CA ALA A 258 -7.28 -5.80 3.34
C ALA A 258 -8.52 -5.14 2.71
N LEU A 259 -8.75 -5.37 1.41
CA LEU A 259 -9.92 -4.86 0.71
C LEU A 259 -11.22 -5.38 1.33
N ARG A 260 -11.29 -6.69 1.59
CA ARG A 260 -12.42 -7.33 2.26
C ARG A 260 -12.61 -6.75 3.67
N HIS A 261 -11.53 -6.67 4.45
CA HIS A 261 -11.56 -6.12 5.81
C HIS A 261 -12.06 -4.66 5.82
N VAL A 262 -11.49 -3.80 4.97
CA VAL A 262 -11.88 -2.38 4.91
C VAL A 262 -13.32 -2.20 4.44
N ALA A 263 -13.81 -3.04 3.53
CA ALA A 263 -15.19 -2.98 3.09
C ALA A 263 -16.19 -3.37 4.20
N THR A 264 -15.85 -4.36 5.03
CA THR A 264 -16.74 -4.89 6.07
C THR A 264 -16.58 -4.19 7.42
N CYS A 265 -15.37 -3.74 7.77
CA CYS A 265 -15.06 -3.20 9.09
C CYS A 265 -14.24 -1.90 9.01
N ALA A 266 -14.92 -0.75 9.24
CA ALA A 266 -14.25 0.55 9.27
C ALA A 266 -13.58 0.88 10.61
N SER A 267 -13.95 0.23 11.70
CA SER A 267 -13.54 0.61 13.06
C SER A 267 -12.17 0.09 13.46
N SER A 268 -11.75 -1.05 12.92
CA SER A 268 -10.45 -1.67 13.24
C SER A 268 -9.43 -1.48 12.11
N PRO A 269 -8.14 -1.30 12.43
CA PRO A 269 -7.08 -1.28 11.44
C PRO A 269 -6.89 -2.67 10.83
N PHE A 270 -6.47 -2.73 9.56
CA PHE A 270 -6.04 -3.97 8.95
C PHE A 270 -4.77 -4.49 9.63
N SER A 271 -4.77 -5.77 9.97
CA SER A 271 -3.63 -6.45 10.58
C SER A 271 -3.07 -7.50 9.64
N PHE A 272 -1.83 -7.32 9.19
CA PHE A 272 -1.13 -8.30 8.37
C PHE A 272 -1.00 -9.65 9.09
N ILE A 273 -0.80 -9.64 10.41
CA ILE A 273 -0.70 -10.87 11.22
C ILE A 273 -2.03 -11.62 11.24
N LEU A 274 -3.14 -10.92 11.45
CA LEU A 274 -4.46 -11.57 11.44
C LEU A 274 -4.82 -12.09 10.04
N ALA A 275 -4.47 -11.36 8.99
CA ALA A 275 -4.72 -11.77 7.61
C ALA A 275 -4.01 -13.10 7.25
N THR A 276 -2.82 -13.34 7.79
CA THR A 276 -2.13 -14.63 7.58
C THR A 276 -2.83 -15.79 8.29
N ARG A 277 -3.63 -15.51 9.31
CA ARG A 277 -4.33 -16.52 10.12
C ARG A 277 -5.75 -16.81 9.65
N GLU A 278 -6.31 -16.09 8.69
CA GLU A 278 -7.67 -16.38 8.17
C GLU A 278 -7.79 -17.82 7.66
N CYS A 279 -6.70 -18.38 7.09
CA CYS A 279 -6.65 -19.78 6.62
C CYS A 279 -6.07 -20.75 7.63
N ASN A 280 -5.38 -20.26 8.68
CA ASN A 280 -4.71 -21.07 9.71
C ASN A 280 -5.18 -20.60 11.09
N GLN A 281 -6.41 -20.90 11.45
CA GLN A 281 -6.91 -20.60 12.79
C GLN A 281 -6.09 -21.34 13.84
N ILE A 282 -5.71 -20.64 14.90
CA ILE A 282 -5.06 -21.26 16.05
C ILE A 282 -6.02 -22.32 16.60
N GLN A 283 -5.58 -23.56 16.66
CA GLN A 283 -6.38 -24.64 17.23
C GLN A 283 -6.70 -24.33 18.70
N ASP A 284 -7.94 -24.57 19.12
CA ASP A 284 -8.39 -24.34 20.52
C ASP A 284 -7.53 -25.07 21.56
N ARG A 285 -6.84 -26.12 21.14
CA ARG A 285 -5.95 -26.92 22.00
C ARG A 285 -4.49 -26.49 21.98
N LEU A 286 -4.12 -25.42 21.27
CA LEU A 286 -2.74 -24.96 21.18
C LEU A 286 -2.11 -24.76 22.57
N TRP A 287 -2.87 -24.24 23.55
CA TRP A 287 -2.39 -24.05 24.93
C TRP A 287 -1.94 -25.34 25.60
N LEU A 288 -2.57 -26.49 25.29
CA LEU A 288 -2.15 -27.81 25.78
C LEU A 288 -0.77 -28.20 25.21
N CYS A 289 -0.59 -28.02 23.91
CA CYS A 289 0.68 -28.29 23.22
C CYS A 289 1.80 -27.40 23.77
N LEU A 290 1.53 -26.11 23.99
CA LEU A 290 2.50 -25.17 24.55
C LEU A 290 2.87 -25.53 25.99
N ARG A 291 1.88 -25.92 26.82
CA ARG A 291 2.12 -26.40 28.18
C ARG A 291 3.00 -27.65 28.20
N ASP A 292 2.69 -28.61 27.35
CA ASP A 292 3.43 -29.88 27.31
C ASP A 292 4.84 -29.67 26.75
N PHE A 293 5.01 -28.76 25.79
CA PHE A 293 6.33 -28.32 25.33
C PHE A 293 7.16 -27.66 26.45
N LEU A 294 6.56 -26.75 27.22
CA LEU A 294 7.26 -26.12 28.37
C LEU A 294 7.68 -27.15 29.42
N ARG A 295 6.85 -28.16 29.69
CA ARG A 295 7.21 -29.28 30.58
C ARG A 295 8.40 -30.06 30.04
N LEU A 296 8.44 -30.32 28.73
CA LEU A 296 9.54 -31.00 28.08
C LEU A 296 10.83 -30.15 28.15
N CYS A 297 10.75 -28.85 27.91
CA CYS A 297 11.87 -27.91 28.06
C CYS A 297 12.42 -27.92 29.50
N ALA A 298 11.53 -27.89 30.50
CA ALA A 298 11.93 -27.95 31.90
C ALA A 298 12.63 -29.27 32.25
N ALA A 299 12.13 -30.39 31.76
CA ALA A 299 12.73 -31.71 31.95
C ALA A 299 14.13 -31.84 31.30
N ASN A 300 14.39 -31.10 30.22
CA ASN A 300 15.65 -31.08 29.51
C ASN A 300 16.55 -29.89 29.96
N HIS A 301 16.25 -29.19 31.07
CA HIS A 301 17.00 -28.04 31.58
C HIS A 301 17.15 -26.90 30.56
N THR A 302 16.25 -26.78 29.57
CA THR A 302 16.25 -25.66 28.62
C THR A 302 15.89 -24.38 29.36
N SER A 303 16.62 -23.29 29.10
CA SER A 303 16.31 -22.00 29.70
C SER A 303 14.93 -21.52 29.31
N GLN A 304 14.23 -20.85 30.24
CA GLN A 304 12.90 -20.29 29.95
C GLN A 304 12.92 -19.32 28.76
N GLU A 305 13.98 -18.53 28.63
CA GLU A 305 14.16 -17.58 27.54
C GLU A 305 14.26 -18.29 26.19
N ALA A 306 15.08 -19.35 26.08
CA ALA A 306 15.21 -20.16 24.87
C ALA A 306 13.89 -20.87 24.51
N ALA A 307 13.15 -21.38 25.52
CA ALA A 307 11.85 -22.01 25.31
C ALA A 307 10.82 -21.00 24.76
N LEU A 308 10.77 -19.79 25.33
CA LEU A 308 9.87 -18.72 24.86
C LEU A 308 10.22 -18.23 23.46
N GLU A 309 11.52 -18.08 23.14
CA GLU A 309 12.00 -17.70 21.82
C GLU A 309 11.63 -18.75 20.76
N TYR A 310 11.81 -20.03 21.09
CA TYR A 310 11.39 -21.12 20.22
C TYR A 310 9.88 -21.14 19.98
N MET A 311 9.08 -20.98 21.03
CA MET A 311 7.63 -20.91 20.94
C MET A 311 7.17 -19.72 20.09
N ALA A 312 7.74 -18.54 20.31
CA ALA A 312 7.44 -17.35 19.53
C ALA A 312 7.78 -17.56 18.06
N SER A 313 8.94 -18.16 17.76
CA SER A 313 9.36 -18.50 16.40
C SER A 313 8.42 -19.51 15.74
N ALA A 314 8.02 -20.56 16.46
CA ALA A 314 7.10 -21.57 15.95
C ALA A 314 5.71 -20.99 15.65
N LEU A 315 5.17 -20.14 16.56
CA LEU A 315 3.90 -19.43 16.36
C LEU A 315 3.96 -18.47 15.17
N MET A 316 5.08 -17.78 15.00
CA MET A 316 5.31 -16.90 13.85
C MET A 316 5.36 -17.70 12.55
N LEU A 317 6.06 -18.83 12.52
CA LEU A 317 6.12 -19.72 11.35
C LEU A 317 4.74 -20.29 11.01
N ASP A 318 3.99 -20.75 12.00
CA ASP A 318 2.64 -21.28 11.82
C ASP A 318 1.66 -20.21 11.33
N SER A 319 1.92 -18.92 11.64
CA SER A 319 1.11 -17.81 11.15
C SER A 319 1.35 -17.44 9.69
N LEU A 320 2.43 -17.95 9.07
CA LEU A 320 2.77 -17.65 7.69
C LEU A 320 2.09 -18.64 6.73
N PRO A 321 1.53 -18.17 5.61
CA PRO A 321 0.98 -19.07 4.60
C PRO A 321 2.02 -20.07 4.09
N PRO A 322 1.58 -21.26 3.63
CA PRO A 322 2.47 -22.24 3.00
C PRO A 322 3.28 -21.60 1.86
N GLY A 323 4.61 -21.80 1.89
CA GLY A 323 5.55 -21.17 0.94
C GLY A 323 6.25 -19.92 1.44
N MET A 324 5.72 -19.23 2.46
CA MET A 324 6.41 -18.12 3.14
C MET A 324 7.56 -18.57 4.04
N HIS A 325 7.59 -19.83 4.42
CA HIS A 325 8.58 -20.38 5.33
C HIS A 325 10.02 -20.33 4.80
N ARG A 326 10.22 -20.33 3.48
CA ARG A 326 11.56 -20.43 2.87
C ARG A 326 12.51 -19.29 3.26
N LYS A 327 12.03 -18.05 3.44
CA LYS A 327 12.90 -16.91 3.82
C LYS A 327 13.27 -16.89 5.31
N TYR A 328 12.49 -17.54 6.16
CA TYR A 328 12.69 -17.57 7.60
C TYR A 328 13.35 -18.87 8.08
N ALA A 329 13.06 -20.01 7.43
CA ALA A 329 13.63 -21.30 7.76
C ALA A 329 15.16 -21.32 7.64
N THR A 330 15.75 -20.60 6.69
CA THR A 330 17.21 -20.55 6.49
C THR A 330 17.96 -19.84 7.61
N ARG A 331 17.30 -19.01 8.43
CA ARG A 331 17.92 -18.34 9.60
C ARG A 331 17.58 -18.99 10.93
N ALA A 332 16.41 -19.60 11.07
CA ALA A 332 15.98 -20.26 12.30
C ALA A 332 16.61 -21.67 12.49
N ILE A 333 17.07 -22.30 11.41
CA ILE A 333 17.67 -23.64 11.45
C ILE A 333 19.19 -23.60 11.67
N MET A 334 19.81 -22.42 11.70
CA MET A 334 21.25 -22.27 11.94
C MET A 334 21.59 -21.90 13.39
N PHE A 335 20.89 -22.41 14.38
CA PHE A 335 21.46 -22.49 15.73
C PHE A 335 21.99 -23.90 15.94
N PRO A 336 23.30 -24.06 16.08
CA PRO A 336 23.87 -25.34 16.46
C PRO A 336 23.42 -25.66 17.89
N PHE A 337 22.96 -26.88 18.08
CA PHE A 337 22.82 -27.50 19.38
C PHE A 337 24.17 -27.62 20.07
#